data_49f23ee0585f9373fe9fbe39c83ec50b
#
_entry.id   49f23ee0585f9373fe9fbe39c83ec50b
#
_cell.length_a   1.000
_cell.length_b   1.000
_cell.length_c   1.000
_cell.angle_alpha   90.00
_cell.angle_beta   90.00
_cell.angle_gamma   90.00
#
_symmetry.space_group_name_H-M   'P 1'
#
loop_
_entity.id
_entity.type
_entity.pdbx_description
1 polymer ?
#
loop_
_entity_poly.entity_id
_entity_poly.type
_entity_poly.pdbx_seq_one_letter_code
_entity_poly.pdbx_strand_id
1 'polypeptide(L)'
;MLSILSYTFFQYALLGALLSSLLCACVGSYVVTRRLVIAGGGMAHASLGGVGMGAFFGFSPLLGAAAFALVGGLGIDWLSRRRDVRSDSAVAMIWTLGMSIGILFAYLAPGFMTDLPTYLFGDILSISRSDLQLMGLLTAFTLFFFFAFERIIVTVAYDPDFARTQGLPVRAFETALTLIMALTIVGCLRMVGIILVVSLLSIPQLTAGLFVRSFRNMVLVSMVVGFVDCLGGLFLSYLLNVPSGASIIVVSVVLYFLARTIKSVLRRSTNKGSAQQV
;
A
#
# COMPACT_ATOMS: atom_id res chain seq x y z
N MET A 1 -26.39 -1.93 16.54
CA MET A 1 -25.07 -1.46 16.05
C MET A 1 -23.95 -1.67 17.07
N LEU A 2 -24.12 -1.34 18.35
CA LEU A 2 -23.08 -1.54 19.39
C LEU A 2 -22.72 -3.02 19.63
N SER A 3 -23.62 -3.96 19.36
CA SER A 3 -23.37 -5.40 19.52
C SER A 3 -22.35 -5.97 18.54
N ILE A 4 -22.11 -5.32 17.40
CA ILE A 4 -21.13 -5.78 16.39
C ILE A 4 -19.68 -5.57 16.88
N LEU A 5 -19.45 -4.51 17.63
CA LEU A 5 -18.14 -4.21 18.22
C LEU A 5 -17.68 -5.24 19.28
N SER A 6 -18.61 -6.05 19.81
CA SER A 6 -18.29 -7.11 20.77
C SER A 6 -17.80 -8.40 20.12
N TYR A 7 -17.99 -8.58 18.81
CA TYR A 7 -17.51 -9.77 18.10
C TYR A 7 -16.01 -9.71 17.84
N THR A 8 -15.30 -10.79 18.17
CA THR A 8 -13.83 -10.89 18.04
C THR A 8 -13.34 -10.66 16.62
N PHE A 9 -14.06 -11.16 15.61
CA PHE A 9 -13.69 -10.96 14.20
C PHE A 9 -13.72 -9.49 13.80
N PHE A 10 -14.70 -8.72 14.31
CA PHE A 10 -14.80 -7.30 14.00
C PHE A 10 -13.72 -6.47 14.71
N GLN A 11 -13.37 -6.85 15.95
CA GLN A 11 -12.24 -6.22 16.66
C GLN A 11 -10.92 -6.47 15.93
N TYR A 12 -10.72 -7.68 15.39
CA TYR A 12 -9.54 -8.00 14.59
C TYR A 12 -9.53 -7.22 13.26
N ALA A 13 -10.68 -7.05 12.62
CA ALA A 13 -10.81 -6.23 11.41
C ALA A 13 -10.45 -4.76 11.69
N LEU A 14 -10.91 -4.19 12.81
CA LEU A 14 -10.56 -2.82 13.22
C LEU A 14 -9.06 -2.66 13.50
N LEU A 15 -8.46 -3.61 14.23
CA LEU A 15 -7.02 -3.60 14.49
C LEU A 15 -6.23 -3.75 13.18
N GLY A 16 -6.66 -4.65 12.29
CA GLY A 16 -6.08 -4.82 10.97
C GLY A 16 -6.16 -3.55 10.13
N ALA A 17 -7.32 -2.87 10.12
CA ALA A 17 -7.51 -1.60 9.45
C ALA A 17 -6.59 -0.50 10.00
N LEU A 18 -6.43 -0.43 11.32
CA LEU A 18 -5.52 0.52 11.96
C LEU A 18 -4.07 0.24 11.59
N LEU A 19 -3.61 -1.02 11.71
CA LEU A 19 -2.24 -1.40 11.38
C LEU A 19 -1.93 -1.19 9.90
N SER A 20 -2.86 -1.56 9.01
CA SER A 20 -2.70 -1.35 7.56
C SER A 20 -2.63 0.14 7.23
N SER A 21 -3.49 0.98 7.83
CA SER A 21 -3.47 2.42 7.58
C SER A 21 -2.18 3.08 8.08
N LEU A 22 -1.66 2.69 9.26
CA LEU A 22 -0.38 3.15 9.79
C LEU A 22 0.78 2.78 8.86
N LEU A 23 0.86 1.51 8.50
CA LEU A 23 1.92 0.97 7.67
C LEU A 23 1.91 1.61 6.27
N CYS A 24 0.71 1.65 5.64
CA CYS A 24 0.54 2.26 4.32
C CYS A 24 0.69 3.79 4.35
N ALA A 25 0.44 4.47 5.47
CA ALA A 25 0.69 5.91 5.56
C ALA A 25 2.19 6.24 5.49
N CYS A 26 3.03 5.51 6.22
CA CYS A 26 4.48 5.70 6.19
C CYS A 26 5.06 5.39 4.80
N VAL A 27 4.85 4.16 4.34
CA VAL A 27 5.44 3.67 3.09
C VAL A 27 4.82 4.38 1.88
N GLY A 28 3.50 4.57 1.86
CA GLY A 28 2.78 5.23 0.79
C GLY A 28 3.16 6.71 0.63
N SER A 29 3.49 7.42 1.72
CA SER A 29 3.99 8.78 1.64
C SER A 29 5.31 8.86 0.86
N TYR A 30 6.21 7.91 1.07
CA TYR A 30 7.43 7.79 0.27
C TYR A 30 7.10 7.40 -1.18
N VAL A 31 6.25 6.39 -1.37
CA VAL A 31 5.85 5.88 -2.69
C VAL A 31 5.22 6.99 -3.56
N VAL A 32 4.32 7.79 -3.00
CA VAL A 32 3.66 8.90 -3.72
C VAL A 32 4.65 10.02 -4.01
N THR A 33 5.49 10.40 -3.04
CA THR A 33 6.51 11.46 -3.23
C THR A 33 7.51 11.11 -4.32
N ARG A 34 7.94 9.83 -4.38
CA ARG A 34 8.85 9.31 -5.41
C ARG A 34 8.17 8.86 -6.71
N ARG A 35 6.84 8.98 -6.79
CA ARG A 35 6.04 8.51 -7.95
C ARG A 35 6.20 7.01 -8.24
N LEU A 36 6.36 6.19 -7.20
CA LEU A 36 6.58 4.74 -7.30
C LEU A 36 5.29 3.92 -7.19
N VAL A 37 4.11 4.54 -7.30
CA VAL A 37 2.81 3.84 -7.16
C VAL A 37 2.69 2.67 -8.14
N ILE A 38 3.12 2.87 -9.41
CA ILE A 38 3.09 1.83 -10.44
C ILE A 38 4.04 0.69 -10.08
N ALA A 39 5.23 1.00 -9.54
CA ALA A 39 6.18 -0.02 -9.08
C ALA A 39 5.63 -0.82 -7.90
N GLY A 40 4.96 -0.16 -6.94
CA GLY A 40 4.24 -0.84 -5.85
C GLY A 40 3.17 -1.79 -6.37
N GLY A 41 2.34 -1.33 -7.32
CA GLY A 41 1.35 -2.19 -8.00
C GLY A 41 1.99 -3.38 -8.71
N GLY A 42 3.09 -3.15 -9.44
CA GLY A 42 3.85 -4.21 -10.10
C GLY A 42 4.36 -5.28 -9.14
N MET A 43 4.94 -4.87 -7.99
CA MET A 43 5.37 -5.81 -6.96
C MET A 43 4.21 -6.58 -6.32
N ALA A 44 3.10 -5.90 -6.07
CA ALA A 44 1.90 -6.50 -5.50
C ALA A 44 1.35 -7.60 -6.42
N HIS A 45 1.24 -7.34 -7.70
CA HIS A 45 0.80 -8.33 -8.68
C HIS A 45 1.85 -9.43 -8.93
N ALA A 46 3.15 -9.08 -8.95
CA ALA A 46 4.22 -10.08 -9.09
C ALA A 46 4.24 -11.08 -7.94
N SER A 47 3.82 -10.68 -6.72
CA SER A 47 3.74 -11.56 -5.56
C SER A 47 2.80 -12.76 -5.77
N LEU A 48 1.81 -12.66 -6.68
CA LEU A 48 0.97 -13.80 -7.07
C LEU A 48 1.78 -14.97 -7.64
N GLY A 49 2.93 -14.69 -8.28
CA GLY A 49 3.86 -15.71 -8.72
C GLY A 49 4.28 -16.63 -7.60
N GLY A 50 4.60 -16.05 -6.46
CA GLY A 50 4.97 -16.79 -5.26
C GLY A 50 3.79 -17.51 -4.60
N VAL A 51 2.59 -16.93 -4.64
CA VAL A 51 1.37 -17.59 -4.16
C VAL A 51 1.11 -18.89 -4.93
N GLY A 52 1.12 -18.81 -6.28
CA GLY A 52 0.90 -19.97 -7.13
C GLY A 52 1.98 -21.06 -6.96
N MET A 53 3.25 -20.66 -6.85
CA MET A 53 4.35 -21.60 -6.57
C MET A 53 4.19 -22.24 -5.19
N GLY A 54 3.82 -21.48 -4.16
CA GLY A 54 3.57 -22.02 -2.82
C GLY A 54 2.49 -23.09 -2.83
N ALA A 55 1.41 -22.85 -3.57
CA ALA A 55 0.32 -23.82 -3.71
C ALA A 55 0.75 -25.10 -4.45
N PHE A 56 1.55 -24.97 -5.51
CA PHE A 56 2.01 -26.11 -6.30
C PHE A 56 3.03 -26.97 -5.53
N PHE A 57 4.02 -26.35 -4.90
CA PHE A 57 5.08 -27.06 -4.18
C PHE A 57 4.72 -27.41 -2.73
N GLY A 58 3.54 -27.00 -2.23
CA GLY A 58 3.07 -27.32 -0.88
C GLY A 58 3.73 -26.55 0.26
N PHE A 59 4.37 -25.40 -0.03
CA PHE A 59 4.86 -24.49 1.02
C PHE A 59 3.91 -23.30 1.22
N SER A 60 4.14 -22.53 2.27
CA SER A 60 3.27 -21.37 2.60
C SER A 60 3.18 -20.39 1.44
N PRO A 61 1.97 -20.14 0.85
CA PRO A 61 1.78 -19.17 -0.21
C PRO A 61 2.23 -17.75 0.16
N LEU A 62 2.12 -17.39 1.45
CA LEU A 62 2.57 -16.09 1.95
C LEU A 62 4.09 -15.93 1.90
N LEU A 63 4.85 -16.99 2.22
CA LEU A 63 6.32 -16.97 2.08
C LEU A 63 6.73 -16.88 0.61
N GLY A 64 6.01 -17.58 -0.27
CA GLY A 64 6.21 -17.45 -1.71
C GLY A 64 5.94 -16.03 -2.20
N ALA A 65 4.82 -15.44 -1.79
CA ALA A 65 4.49 -14.06 -2.10
C ALA A 65 5.57 -13.08 -1.62
N ALA A 66 6.11 -13.28 -0.40
CA ALA A 66 7.19 -12.45 0.13
C ALA A 66 8.47 -12.56 -0.72
N ALA A 67 8.89 -13.77 -1.07
CA ALA A 67 10.06 -13.99 -1.89
C ALA A 67 9.90 -13.33 -3.28
N PHE A 68 8.74 -13.50 -3.93
CA PHE A 68 8.47 -12.88 -5.23
C PHE A 68 8.35 -11.36 -5.17
N ALA A 69 7.74 -10.80 -4.13
CA ALA A 69 7.67 -9.35 -3.96
C ALA A 69 9.05 -8.73 -3.73
N LEU A 70 9.89 -9.36 -2.91
CA LEU A 70 11.27 -8.92 -2.65
C LEU A 70 12.14 -9.02 -3.90
N VAL A 71 12.13 -10.18 -4.58
CA VAL A 71 12.88 -10.38 -5.83
C VAL A 71 12.35 -9.47 -6.93
N GLY A 72 11.03 -9.33 -7.05
CA GLY A 72 10.39 -8.44 -8.00
C GLY A 72 10.75 -6.98 -7.76
N GLY A 73 10.72 -6.53 -6.50
CA GLY A 73 11.12 -5.17 -6.13
C GLY A 73 12.58 -4.87 -6.44
N LEU A 74 13.48 -5.78 -6.08
CA LEU A 74 14.90 -5.67 -6.41
C LEU A 74 15.12 -5.74 -7.93
N GLY A 75 14.36 -6.58 -8.64
CA GLY A 75 14.41 -6.70 -10.09
C GLY A 75 13.96 -5.42 -10.78
N ILE A 76 12.88 -4.80 -10.34
CA ILE A 76 12.40 -3.49 -10.82
C ILE A 76 13.48 -2.43 -10.59
N ASP A 77 14.03 -2.37 -9.37
CA ASP A 77 15.08 -1.39 -9.02
C ASP A 77 16.33 -1.58 -9.88
N TRP A 78 16.80 -2.82 -10.03
CA TRP A 78 17.96 -3.15 -10.85
C TRP A 78 17.74 -2.82 -12.33
N LEU A 79 16.58 -3.19 -12.89
CA LEU A 79 16.25 -2.99 -14.30
C LEU A 79 16.04 -1.50 -14.62
N SER A 80 15.38 -0.76 -13.72
CA SER A 80 15.14 0.68 -13.87
C SER A 80 16.42 1.53 -13.81
N ARG A 81 17.52 0.99 -13.28
CA ARG A 81 18.83 1.64 -13.27
C ARG A 81 19.60 1.45 -14.58
N ARG A 82 19.15 0.58 -15.48
CA ARG A 82 19.75 0.39 -16.80
C ARG A 82 19.33 1.53 -17.71
N ARG A 83 20.29 2.08 -18.49
CA ARG A 83 20.03 3.20 -19.40
C ARG A 83 19.15 2.85 -20.60
N ASP A 84 19.12 1.58 -20.96
CA ASP A 84 18.40 1.01 -22.10
C ASP A 84 16.96 0.60 -21.78
N VAL A 85 16.56 0.58 -20.49
CA VAL A 85 15.23 0.16 -20.05
C VAL A 85 14.50 1.32 -19.38
N ARG A 86 13.29 1.60 -19.85
CA ARG A 86 12.41 2.58 -19.17
C ARG A 86 11.84 1.94 -17.90
N SER A 87 11.75 2.74 -16.85
CA SER A 87 11.24 2.27 -15.54
C SER A 87 9.85 1.63 -15.63
N ASP A 88 8.93 2.23 -16.43
CA ASP A 88 7.59 1.67 -16.64
C ASP A 88 7.63 0.30 -17.32
N SER A 89 8.54 0.11 -18.28
CA SER A 89 8.72 -1.19 -18.96
C SER A 89 9.29 -2.24 -18.03
N ALA A 90 10.22 -1.87 -17.14
CA ALA A 90 10.76 -2.77 -16.12
C ALA A 90 9.65 -3.27 -15.17
N VAL A 91 8.79 -2.35 -14.72
CA VAL A 91 7.63 -2.70 -13.88
C VAL A 91 6.70 -3.64 -14.63
N ALA A 92 6.34 -3.32 -15.89
CA ALA A 92 5.42 -4.12 -16.68
C ALA A 92 5.96 -5.56 -16.91
N MET A 93 7.27 -5.72 -17.18
CA MET A 93 7.89 -7.03 -17.36
C MET A 93 7.82 -7.87 -16.08
N ILE A 94 8.20 -7.32 -14.94
CA ILE A 94 8.16 -8.03 -13.65
C ILE A 94 6.73 -8.37 -13.25
N TRP A 95 5.79 -7.43 -13.43
CA TRP A 95 4.37 -7.63 -13.17
C TRP A 95 3.81 -8.80 -13.98
N THR A 96 3.93 -8.74 -15.30
CA THR A 96 3.36 -9.74 -16.20
C THR A 96 4.02 -11.11 -16.01
N LEU A 97 5.34 -11.16 -15.81
CA LEU A 97 6.07 -12.40 -15.53
C LEU A 97 5.58 -13.05 -14.23
N GLY A 98 5.49 -12.28 -13.15
CA GLY A 98 5.04 -12.78 -11.86
C GLY A 98 3.60 -13.31 -11.92
N MET A 99 2.67 -12.55 -12.52
CA MET A 99 1.29 -13.02 -12.72
C MET A 99 1.22 -14.29 -13.56
N SER A 100 1.97 -14.35 -14.67
CA SER A 100 1.97 -15.52 -15.55
C SER A 100 2.47 -16.77 -14.83
N ILE A 101 3.58 -16.66 -14.09
CA ILE A 101 4.11 -17.75 -13.26
C ILE A 101 3.07 -18.17 -12.22
N GLY A 102 2.43 -17.21 -11.54
CA GLY A 102 1.41 -17.48 -10.53
C GLY A 102 0.23 -18.27 -11.06
N ILE A 103 -0.32 -17.82 -12.18
CA ILE A 103 -1.46 -18.50 -12.84
C ILE A 103 -1.05 -19.90 -13.33
N LEU A 104 0.15 -20.03 -13.91
CA LEU A 104 0.67 -21.31 -14.44
C LEU A 104 0.78 -22.35 -13.31
N PHE A 105 1.43 -22.02 -12.21
CA PHE A 105 1.57 -22.92 -11.08
C PHE A 105 0.26 -23.14 -10.33
N ALA A 106 -0.62 -22.14 -10.22
CA ALA A 106 -1.96 -22.31 -9.67
C ALA A 106 -2.80 -23.31 -10.48
N TYR A 107 -2.69 -23.29 -11.82
CA TYR A 107 -3.37 -24.23 -12.68
C TYR A 107 -2.82 -25.67 -12.57
N LEU A 108 -1.51 -25.79 -12.36
CA LEU A 108 -0.82 -27.08 -12.20
C LEU A 108 -0.94 -27.64 -10.77
N ALA A 109 -1.37 -26.86 -9.79
CA ALA A 109 -1.49 -27.29 -8.41
C ALA A 109 -2.52 -28.41 -8.25
N PRO A 110 -2.25 -29.46 -7.48
CA PRO A 110 -3.21 -30.52 -7.21
C PRO A 110 -4.35 -29.97 -6.34
N GLY A 111 -5.58 -29.99 -6.88
CA GLY A 111 -6.77 -29.46 -6.25
C GLY A 111 -7.24 -28.14 -6.86
N PHE A 112 -8.48 -27.74 -6.53
CA PHE A 112 -9.04 -26.50 -7.03
C PHE A 112 -8.56 -25.33 -6.18
N MET A 113 -7.73 -24.43 -6.73
CA MET A 113 -7.35 -23.19 -6.04
C MET A 113 -8.54 -22.23 -5.99
N THR A 114 -9.37 -22.36 -4.96
CA THR A 114 -10.50 -21.44 -4.69
C THR A 114 -10.03 -20.10 -4.15
N ASP A 115 -8.77 -19.99 -3.69
CA ASP A 115 -8.32 -18.85 -2.87
C ASP A 115 -7.67 -17.71 -3.67
N LEU A 116 -7.46 -17.86 -4.99
CA LEU A 116 -6.85 -16.79 -5.80
C LEU A 116 -7.63 -15.45 -5.73
N PRO A 117 -8.97 -15.44 -5.79
CA PRO A 117 -9.76 -14.23 -5.57
C PRO A 117 -9.56 -13.60 -4.19
N THR A 118 -9.35 -14.41 -3.15
CA THR A 118 -9.09 -13.92 -1.79
C THR A 118 -7.77 -13.14 -1.70
N TYR A 119 -6.73 -13.57 -2.42
CA TYR A 119 -5.48 -12.80 -2.48
C TYR A 119 -5.61 -11.50 -3.29
N LEU A 120 -6.52 -11.44 -4.27
CA LEU A 120 -6.76 -10.22 -5.06
C LEU A 120 -7.58 -9.18 -4.29
N PHE A 121 -8.67 -9.60 -3.66
CA PHE A 121 -9.61 -8.69 -3.01
C PHE A 121 -9.43 -8.59 -1.50
N GLY A 122 -8.72 -9.55 -0.90
CA GLY A 122 -8.55 -9.67 0.54
C GLY A 122 -9.84 -10.09 1.26
N ASP A 123 -9.70 -10.49 2.49
CA ASP A 123 -10.82 -10.69 3.41
C ASP A 123 -10.44 -10.21 4.81
N ILE A 124 -10.70 -8.93 5.04
CA ILE A 124 -10.38 -8.27 6.31
C ILE A 124 -11.19 -8.84 7.49
N LEU A 125 -12.27 -9.59 7.22
CA LEU A 125 -13.08 -10.23 8.26
C LEU A 125 -12.53 -11.60 8.69
N SER A 126 -11.66 -12.21 7.88
CA SER A 126 -11.03 -13.52 8.16
C SER A 126 -9.63 -13.41 8.78
N ILE A 127 -9.29 -12.26 9.35
CA ILE A 127 -7.98 -12.01 9.95
C ILE A 127 -7.75 -12.90 11.16
N SER A 128 -6.61 -13.63 11.16
CA SER A 128 -6.17 -14.44 12.28
C SER A 128 -5.32 -13.62 13.27
N ARG A 129 -5.19 -14.16 14.50
CA ARG A 129 -4.32 -13.55 15.51
C ARG A 129 -2.84 -13.50 15.07
N SER A 130 -2.38 -14.53 14.34
CA SER A 130 -1.03 -14.57 13.79
C SER A 130 -0.78 -13.49 12.72
N ASP A 131 -1.79 -13.20 11.90
CA ASP A 131 -1.71 -12.14 10.90
C ASP A 131 -1.56 -10.76 11.57
N LEU A 132 -2.34 -10.51 12.63
CA LEU A 132 -2.23 -9.26 13.42
C LEU A 132 -0.86 -9.12 14.10
N GLN A 133 -0.30 -10.20 14.62
CA GLN A 133 1.03 -10.18 15.24
C GLN A 133 2.11 -9.85 14.20
N LEU A 134 2.07 -10.49 13.04
CA LEU A 134 3.00 -10.22 11.94
C LEU A 134 2.89 -8.76 11.48
N MET A 135 1.66 -8.28 11.26
CA MET A 135 1.40 -6.89 10.88
C MET A 135 1.85 -5.91 11.96
N GLY A 136 1.59 -6.20 13.23
CA GLY A 136 2.04 -5.38 14.35
C GLY A 136 3.56 -5.25 14.40
N LEU A 137 4.27 -6.37 14.24
CA LEU A 137 5.74 -6.38 14.19
C LEU A 137 6.27 -5.57 13.00
N LEU A 138 5.69 -5.78 11.82
CA LEU A 138 6.08 -5.07 10.60
C LEU A 138 5.80 -3.56 10.71
N THR A 139 4.64 -3.20 11.28
CA THR A 139 4.28 -1.80 11.52
C THR A 139 5.24 -1.14 12.52
N ALA A 140 5.53 -1.81 13.63
CA ALA A 140 6.48 -1.31 14.62
C ALA A 140 7.89 -1.12 14.04
N PHE A 141 8.36 -2.10 13.25
CA PHE A 141 9.65 -2.00 12.55
C PHE A 141 9.67 -0.82 11.56
N THR A 142 8.61 -0.68 10.75
CA THR A 142 8.52 0.40 9.76
C THR A 142 8.43 1.77 10.41
N LEU A 143 7.63 1.92 11.45
CA LEU A 143 7.54 3.17 12.23
C LEU A 143 8.89 3.53 12.85
N PHE A 144 9.57 2.56 13.47
CA PHE A 144 10.91 2.77 14.02
C PHE A 144 11.90 3.21 12.93
N PHE A 145 11.92 2.53 11.78
CA PHE A 145 12.80 2.86 10.66
C PHE A 145 12.53 4.27 10.13
N PHE A 146 11.26 4.61 9.91
CA PHE A 146 10.87 5.95 9.43
C PHE A 146 11.19 7.04 10.45
N PHE A 147 10.99 6.79 11.74
CA PHE A 147 11.31 7.74 12.81
C PHE A 147 12.82 7.92 12.96
N ALA A 148 13.59 6.82 12.98
CA ALA A 148 15.03 6.86 13.15
C ALA A 148 15.76 7.55 11.99
N PHE A 149 15.27 7.37 10.77
CA PHE A 149 15.90 7.88 9.54
C PHE A 149 15.07 8.94 8.81
N GLU A 150 14.11 9.60 9.49
CA GLU A 150 13.18 10.57 8.90
C GLU A 150 13.90 11.58 7.99
N ARG A 151 14.99 12.21 8.50
CA ARG A 151 15.73 13.24 7.74
C ARG A 151 16.31 12.69 6.44
N ILE A 152 16.89 11.49 6.49
CA ILE A 152 17.51 10.88 5.31
C ILE A 152 16.41 10.46 4.32
N ILE A 153 15.35 9.84 4.80
CA ILE A 153 14.22 9.40 3.97
C ILE A 153 13.58 10.59 3.25
N VAL A 154 13.35 11.71 3.97
CA VAL A 154 12.78 12.93 3.39
C VAL A 154 13.71 13.50 2.33
N THR A 155 15.01 13.64 2.62
CA THR A 155 16.00 14.17 1.66
C THR A 155 16.05 13.28 0.41
N VAL A 156 16.14 11.96 0.56
CA VAL A 156 16.16 11.00 -0.55
C VAL A 156 14.85 11.02 -1.31
N ALA A 157 13.71 11.22 -0.65
CA ALA A 157 12.40 11.24 -1.29
C ALA A 157 12.20 12.47 -2.19
N TYR A 158 12.63 13.65 -1.77
CA TYR A 158 12.44 14.89 -2.53
C TYR A 158 13.56 15.18 -3.51
N ASP A 159 14.82 15.01 -3.09
CA ASP A 159 15.99 15.33 -3.92
C ASP A 159 17.14 14.33 -3.68
N PRO A 160 17.14 13.20 -4.43
CA PRO A 160 18.20 12.20 -4.30
C PRO A 160 19.57 12.69 -4.79
N ASP A 161 19.62 13.67 -5.69
CA ASP A 161 20.87 14.20 -6.19
C ASP A 161 21.53 15.09 -5.13
N PHE A 162 20.74 15.94 -4.47
CA PHE A 162 21.19 16.68 -3.30
C PHE A 162 21.64 15.75 -2.17
N ALA A 163 20.89 14.68 -1.89
CA ALA A 163 21.27 13.69 -0.89
C ALA A 163 22.67 13.06 -1.20
N ARG A 164 22.98 12.80 -2.48
CA ARG A 164 24.30 12.31 -2.92
C ARG A 164 25.40 13.33 -2.69
N THR A 165 25.17 14.61 -2.95
CA THR A 165 26.18 15.66 -2.69
C THR A 165 26.48 15.83 -1.20
N GLN A 166 25.53 15.49 -0.33
CA GLN A 166 25.72 15.46 1.12
C GLN A 166 26.41 14.18 1.63
N GLY A 167 26.83 13.28 0.74
CA GLY A 167 27.50 12.03 1.11
C GLY A 167 26.55 10.97 1.69
N LEU A 168 25.24 11.14 1.58
CA LEU A 168 24.28 10.15 2.11
C LEU A 168 24.27 8.89 1.24
N PRO A 169 24.12 7.69 1.83
CA PRO A 169 24.10 6.42 1.10
C PRO A 169 22.74 6.20 0.41
N VAL A 170 22.42 7.04 -0.58
CA VAL A 170 21.13 7.09 -1.28
C VAL A 170 20.70 5.70 -1.77
N ARG A 171 21.61 4.95 -2.41
CA ARG A 171 21.31 3.62 -2.94
C ARG A 171 20.85 2.63 -1.86
N ALA A 172 21.52 2.64 -0.71
CA ALA A 172 21.15 1.76 0.40
C ALA A 172 19.75 2.08 0.92
N PHE A 173 19.41 3.37 1.06
CA PHE A 173 18.08 3.80 1.49
C PHE A 173 17.00 3.52 0.44
N GLU A 174 17.24 3.76 -0.85
CA GLU A 174 16.31 3.40 -1.92
C GLU A 174 16.02 1.91 -1.91
N THR A 175 17.06 1.06 -1.83
CA THR A 175 16.89 -0.39 -1.76
C THR A 175 16.18 -0.83 -0.47
N ALA A 176 16.55 -0.27 0.69
CA ALA A 176 15.89 -0.59 1.96
C ALA A 176 14.40 -0.22 1.93
N LEU A 177 14.04 0.96 1.39
CA LEU A 177 12.65 1.40 1.25
C LEU A 177 11.89 0.55 0.23
N THR A 178 12.52 0.08 -0.85
CA THR A 178 11.94 -0.90 -1.78
C THR A 178 11.65 -2.23 -1.09
N LEU A 179 12.54 -2.72 -0.25
CA LEU A 179 12.32 -3.94 0.54
C LEU A 179 11.20 -3.77 1.58
N ILE A 180 11.17 -2.63 2.28
CA ILE A 180 10.09 -2.30 3.24
C ILE A 180 8.75 -2.21 2.50
N MET A 181 8.71 -1.61 1.30
CA MET A 181 7.51 -1.56 0.46
C MET A 181 7.05 -2.96 0.06
N ALA A 182 7.95 -3.84 -0.37
CA ALA A 182 7.63 -5.23 -0.70
C ALA A 182 7.06 -6.00 0.51
N LEU A 183 7.68 -5.86 1.68
CA LEU A 183 7.19 -6.46 2.93
C LEU A 183 5.84 -5.88 3.36
N THR A 184 5.62 -4.58 3.19
CA THR A 184 4.34 -3.92 3.43
C THR A 184 3.23 -4.51 2.56
N ILE A 185 3.51 -4.65 1.26
CA ILE A 185 2.56 -5.23 0.30
C ILE A 185 2.18 -6.65 0.73
N VAL A 186 3.17 -7.48 1.05
CA VAL A 186 2.92 -8.88 1.42
C VAL A 186 2.25 -9.00 2.79
N GLY A 187 2.65 -8.19 3.77
CA GLY A 187 2.02 -8.14 5.08
C GLY A 187 0.53 -7.79 5.00
N CYS A 188 0.17 -6.86 4.12
CA CYS A 188 -1.22 -6.47 3.89
C CYS A 188 -2.00 -7.42 2.96
N LEU A 189 -1.30 -8.22 2.13
CA LEU A 189 -1.89 -8.99 1.03
C LEU A 189 -3.02 -9.91 1.47
N ARG A 190 -2.83 -10.66 2.54
CA ARG A 190 -3.82 -11.63 3.02
C ARG A 190 -5.05 -10.96 3.62
N MET A 191 -4.85 -9.84 4.30
CA MET A 191 -5.90 -9.13 5.02
C MET A 191 -6.69 -8.21 4.10
N VAL A 192 -6.00 -7.50 3.26
CA VAL A 192 -6.50 -6.35 2.52
C VAL A 192 -6.59 -6.64 1.01
N GLY A 193 -5.80 -7.61 0.54
CA GLY A 193 -5.70 -7.98 -0.87
C GLY A 193 -4.85 -7.01 -1.69
N ILE A 194 -4.43 -7.47 -2.88
CA ILE A 194 -3.52 -6.72 -3.76
C ILE A 194 -4.10 -5.36 -4.16
N ILE A 195 -5.35 -5.35 -4.59
CA ILE A 195 -5.98 -4.15 -5.15
C ILE A 195 -6.12 -3.07 -4.08
N LEU A 196 -6.55 -3.46 -2.87
CA LEU A 196 -6.74 -2.51 -1.78
C LEU A 196 -5.40 -2.02 -1.20
N VAL A 197 -4.35 -2.86 -1.17
CA VAL A 197 -3.01 -2.41 -0.73
C VAL A 197 -2.49 -1.28 -1.61
N VAL A 198 -2.59 -1.42 -2.94
CA VAL A 198 -2.16 -0.36 -3.88
C VAL A 198 -2.97 0.92 -3.67
N SER A 199 -4.28 0.78 -3.41
CA SER A 199 -5.16 1.89 -3.09
C SER A 199 -4.74 2.60 -1.79
N LEU A 200 -4.50 1.86 -0.70
CA LEU A 200 -4.07 2.41 0.59
C LEU A 200 -2.66 3.02 0.55
N LEU A 201 -1.78 2.54 -0.33
CA LEU A 201 -0.45 3.13 -0.55
C LEU A 201 -0.48 4.42 -1.38
N SER A 202 -1.63 4.80 -1.94
CA SER A 202 -1.71 5.95 -2.85
C SER A 202 -2.81 6.94 -2.53
N ILE A 203 -4.08 6.51 -2.38
CA ILE A 203 -5.23 7.43 -2.30
C ILE A 203 -5.23 8.26 -1.02
N PRO A 204 -5.01 7.70 0.19
CA PRO A 204 -4.95 8.50 1.42
C PRO A 204 -3.85 9.57 1.38
N GLN A 205 -2.69 9.25 0.80
CA GLN A 205 -1.58 10.18 0.65
C GLN A 205 -1.86 11.28 -0.37
N LEU A 206 -2.52 10.94 -1.49
CA LEU A 206 -3.01 11.94 -2.45
C LEU A 206 -4.02 12.87 -1.83
N THR A 207 -4.93 12.34 -0.99
CA THR A 207 -5.92 13.13 -0.25
C THR A 207 -5.25 14.06 0.76
N ALA A 208 -4.29 13.54 1.53
CA ALA A 208 -3.51 14.33 2.48
C ALA A 208 -2.73 15.46 1.78
N GLY A 209 -2.10 15.17 0.63
CA GLY A 209 -1.34 16.13 -0.18
C GLY A 209 -2.19 17.27 -0.75
N LEU A 210 -3.52 17.16 -0.72
CA LEU A 210 -4.38 18.30 -1.02
C LEU A 210 -4.28 19.41 0.03
N PHE A 211 -4.04 19.07 1.29
CA PHE A 211 -4.13 20.00 2.43
C PHE A 211 -2.79 20.30 3.08
N VAL A 212 -1.83 19.37 3.02
CA VAL A 212 -0.53 19.50 3.68
C VAL A 212 0.64 19.43 2.68
N ARG A 213 1.75 20.09 3.04
CA ARG A 213 2.95 20.18 2.18
C ARG A 213 4.18 19.49 2.80
N SER A 214 4.20 19.30 4.12
CA SER A 214 5.33 18.63 4.77
C SER A 214 5.14 17.12 4.77
N PHE A 215 6.24 16.39 4.61
CA PHE A 215 6.24 14.92 4.58
C PHE A 215 5.63 14.33 5.86
N ARG A 216 6.04 14.83 7.03
CA ARG A 216 5.54 14.36 8.32
C ARG A 216 4.03 14.54 8.47
N ASN A 217 3.52 15.72 8.09
CA ASN A 217 2.08 15.96 8.13
C ASN A 217 1.33 15.11 7.09
N MET A 218 1.95 14.83 5.94
CA MET A 218 1.38 13.92 4.95
C MET A 218 1.21 12.51 5.53
N VAL A 219 2.22 11.98 6.23
CA VAL A 219 2.11 10.69 6.92
C VAL A 219 0.98 10.69 7.95
N LEU A 220 0.94 11.70 8.84
CA LEU A 220 -0.08 11.77 9.89
C LEU A 220 -1.50 11.89 9.34
N VAL A 221 -1.72 12.77 8.37
CA VAL A 221 -3.04 12.95 7.75
C VAL A 221 -3.44 11.72 6.94
N SER A 222 -2.50 11.11 6.20
CA SER A 222 -2.77 9.87 5.44
C SER A 222 -3.17 8.72 6.34
N MET A 223 -2.59 8.62 7.54
CA MET A 223 -2.96 7.61 8.53
C MET A 223 -4.43 7.77 8.94
N VAL A 224 -4.84 8.99 9.27
CA VAL A 224 -6.23 9.28 9.65
C VAL A 224 -7.19 9.02 8.50
N VAL A 225 -6.85 9.52 7.29
CA VAL A 225 -7.67 9.30 6.09
C VAL A 225 -7.78 7.82 5.77
N GLY A 226 -6.67 7.07 5.73
CA GLY A 226 -6.68 5.64 5.45
C GLY A 226 -7.48 4.83 6.48
N PHE A 227 -7.42 5.20 7.75
CA PHE A 227 -8.26 4.57 8.78
C PHE A 227 -9.75 4.89 8.59
N VAL A 228 -10.10 6.12 8.26
CA VAL A 228 -11.49 6.53 7.94
C VAL A 228 -11.99 5.80 6.69
N ASP A 229 -11.15 5.67 5.66
CA ASP A 229 -11.46 4.91 4.44
C ASP A 229 -11.79 3.44 4.77
N CYS A 230 -10.95 2.80 5.59
CA CYS A 230 -11.17 1.42 6.03
C CYS A 230 -12.46 1.27 6.85
N LEU A 231 -12.71 2.16 7.81
CA LEU A 231 -13.92 2.14 8.62
C LEU A 231 -15.18 2.33 7.77
N GLY A 232 -15.18 3.36 6.91
CA GLY A 232 -16.29 3.65 6.03
C GLY A 232 -16.57 2.50 5.05
N GLY A 233 -15.52 1.91 4.49
CA GLY A 233 -15.64 0.77 3.58
C GLY A 233 -16.11 -0.51 4.28
N LEU A 234 -15.63 -0.81 5.49
CA LEU A 234 -16.12 -1.93 6.30
C LEU A 234 -17.61 -1.78 6.64
N PHE A 235 -18.02 -0.57 7.00
CA PHE A 235 -19.41 -0.28 7.29
C PHE A 235 -20.29 -0.43 6.05
N LEU A 236 -19.84 0.09 4.90
CA LEU A 236 -20.54 -0.07 3.62
C LEU A 236 -20.65 -1.54 3.19
N SER A 237 -19.56 -2.29 3.34
CA SER A 237 -19.52 -3.73 3.07
C SER A 237 -20.54 -4.50 3.90
N TYR A 238 -20.63 -4.18 5.18
CA TYR A 238 -21.62 -4.80 6.08
C TYR A 238 -23.07 -4.48 5.70
N LEU A 239 -23.35 -3.23 5.32
CA LEU A 239 -24.71 -2.81 4.94
C LEU A 239 -25.18 -3.43 3.64
N LEU A 240 -24.28 -3.56 2.64
CA LEU A 240 -24.62 -4.00 1.29
C LEU A 240 -24.32 -5.48 1.04
N ASN A 241 -23.72 -6.21 2.01
CA ASN A 241 -23.22 -7.58 1.85
C ASN A 241 -22.31 -7.76 0.62
N VAL A 242 -21.35 -6.83 0.44
CA VAL A 242 -20.38 -6.83 -0.66
C VAL A 242 -18.95 -6.99 -0.14
N PRO A 243 -17.97 -7.41 -0.97
CA PRO A 243 -16.59 -7.58 -0.56
C PRO A 243 -16.00 -6.30 0.09
N SER A 244 -15.36 -6.45 1.26
CA SER A 244 -14.84 -5.36 2.05
C SER A 244 -13.75 -4.55 1.34
N GLY A 245 -12.82 -5.24 0.65
CA GLY A 245 -11.75 -4.59 -0.09
C GLY A 245 -12.26 -3.63 -1.17
N ALA A 246 -13.23 -4.08 -1.98
CA ALA A 246 -13.82 -3.24 -3.01
C ALA A 246 -14.57 -2.04 -2.43
N SER A 247 -15.30 -2.23 -1.34
CA SER A 247 -16.03 -1.17 -0.65
C SER A 247 -15.10 -0.08 -0.10
N ILE A 248 -13.98 -0.47 0.50
CA ILE A 248 -12.97 0.47 1.01
C ILE A 248 -12.39 1.30 -0.12
N ILE A 249 -12.08 0.70 -1.27
CA ILE A 249 -11.54 1.42 -2.43
C ILE A 249 -12.55 2.46 -2.93
N VAL A 250 -13.82 2.08 -3.08
CA VAL A 250 -14.87 3.00 -3.52
C VAL A 250 -15.00 4.18 -2.56
N VAL A 251 -15.03 3.90 -1.25
CA VAL A 251 -15.07 4.95 -0.20
C VAL A 251 -13.86 5.87 -0.30
N SER A 252 -12.63 5.33 -0.43
CA SER A 252 -11.40 6.12 -0.57
C SER A 252 -11.45 7.06 -1.77
N VAL A 253 -11.89 6.56 -2.93
CA VAL A 253 -12.00 7.36 -4.16
C VAL A 253 -13.05 8.46 -4.00
N VAL A 254 -14.21 8.14 -3.43
CA VAL A 254 -15.28 9.12 -3.16
C VAL A 254 -14.78 10.21 -2.21
N LEU A 255 -14.14 9.83 -1.10
CA LEU A 255 -13.58 10.79 -0.14
C LEU A 255 -12.50 11.68 -0.77
N TYR A 256 -11.64 11.13 -1.64
CA TYR A 256 -10.68 11.94 -2.39
C TYR A 256 -11.35 13.01 -3.25
N PHE A 257 -12.38 12.65 -4.04
CA PHE A 257 -13.10 13.62 -4.87
C PHE A 257 -13.86 14.66 -4.06
N LEU A 258 -14.47 14.26 -2.93
CA LEU A 258 -15.10 15.19 -1.99
C LEU A 258 -14.07 16.18 -1.42
N ALA A 259 -12.95 15.70 -0.92
CA ALA A 259 -11.85 16.50 -0.40
C ALA A 259 -11.32 17.50 -1.45
N ARG A 260 -11.15 17.05 -2.70
CA ARG A 260 -10.71 17.89 -3.82
C ARG A 260 -11.72 18.99 -4.14
N THR A 261 -13.01 18.66 -4.14
CA THR A 261 -14.10 19.62 -4.39
C THR A 261 -14.15 20.68 -3.29
N ILE A 262 -14.10 20.25 -2.01
CA ILE A 262 -14.06 21.16 -0.86
C ILE A 262 -12.88 22.12 -0.98
N LYS A 263 -11.67 21.62 -1.27
CA LYS A 263 -10.49 22.47 -1.47
C LYS A 263 -10.69 23.50 -2.59
N SER A 264 -11.30 23.09 -3.72
CA SER A 264 -11.57 23.96 -4.86
C SER A 264 -12.52 25.11 -4.49
N VAL A 265 -13.59 24.79 -3.74
CA VAL A 265 -14.58 25.79 -3.27
C VAL A 265 -13.94 26.76 -2.28
N LEU A 266 -13.19 26.25 -1.29
CA LEU A 266 -12.49 27.10 -0.32
C LEU A 266 -11.53 28.08 -1.01
N ARG A 267 -10.76 27.61 -2.00
CA ARG A 267 -9.82 28.46 -2.75
C ARG A 267 -10.53 29.57 -3.55
N ARG A 268 -11.71 29.27 -4.10
CA ARG A 268 -12.52 30.27 -4.83
C ARG A 268 -13.09 31.33 -3.90
N SER A 269 -13.49 30.95 -2.69
CA SER A 269 -14.01 31.87 -1.66
C SER A 269 -12.91 32.85 -1.20
N THR A 270 -11.70 32.35 -0.95
CA THR A 270 -10.57 33.20 -0.51
C THR A 270 -10.16 34.21 -1.60
N ASN A 271 -10.13 33.81 -2.88
CA ASN A 271 -9.80 34.73 -3.97
C ASN A 271 -10.87 35.82 -4.19
N LYS A 272 -12.16 35.54 -3.92
CA LYS A 272 -13.21 36.57 -4.02
C LYS A 272 -13.12 37.61 -2.91
N GLY A 273 -12.71 37.22 -1.69
CA GLY A 273 -12.51 38.14 -0.58
C GLY A 273 -11.35 39.14 -0.80
N SER A 274 -10.29 38.70 -1.49
CA SER A 274 -9.12 39.55 -1.80
C SER A 274 -9.42 40.55 -2.93
N ALA A 275 -10.35 40.23 -3.83
CA ALA A 275 -10.72 41.10 -4.94
C ALA A 275 -11.72 42.21 -4.54
N GLN A 276 -12.31 42.12 -3.36
CA GLN A 276 -13.22 43.16 -2.83
C GLN A 276 -12.53 44.18 -1.89
N GLN A 277 -11.23 44.01 -1.65
CA GLN A 277 -10.43 44.90 -0.78
C GLN A 277 -9.46 45.80 -1.57
N VAL A 278 -9.51 45.80 -2.89
CA VAL A 278 -8.80 46.70 -3.82
C VAL A 278 -9.82 47.59 -4.50
#